data_34a68f8eeb2b5e1c390317ca4d7d6e00
#
_entry.id   34a68f8eeb2b5e1c390317ca4d7d6e00
#
_cell.length_a   1.000
_cell.length_b   1.000
_cell.length_c   1.000
_cell.angle_alpha   90.00
_cell.angle_beta   90.00
_cell.angle_gamma   90.00
#
_symmetry.space_group_name_H-M   'P 1'
#
loop_
_entity.id
_entity.type
_entity.pdbx_description
1 polymer ?
#
loop_
_entity_poly.entity_id
_entity_poly.type
_entity_poly.pdbx_seq_one_letter_code
_entity_poly.pdbx_strand_id
1 'polypeptide(L)'
;MRLLPVILSGGSGTRLWPMSRAALPKQFLPLTSEQTMFQETVNRLQGIDGLEKPLIVCNEEHRFLVAEQLRQIDQVAEAILLEPFGRNTAPAVALAALQALQKHQDVILLVLPADHAIADRQAFHSAVATACKAAEEGGLVTFGIKPTEPHTGYGYIKRGKASGIKGVAAVERFVEKPQLEVAREFVSSGEYLWNSGMFVFRASQYLSELERLSPDMLAACRAALNNAQHDLDFTRLDKMAFESCPSDSIDYAVMERTAFASVVDGDFGWSDVGSWSALWDIGNKDLQGNVCHGDVFADGVNGSYIRAESRMVAVLGLSDVVVVETADAVMIAHKDKVQDVKNVVAHLNQSGRSEGVFHRRVYRPWGSYEGVDAGGRFQVKRISVKPGAKLSLQMHHHRAEHWIVVSGTAKVVCDDKELLLTENQSTYIPLGSVHRLENPGIMPLDIIEVQSGPYLGEDDIVRFQDDYKRS
;
A
#
# COMPACT_ATOMS: atom_id res chain seq x y z
N MET A 1 -8.88 -24.93 -14.02
CA MET A 1 -8.52 -23.53 -14.35
C MET A 1 -7.45 -23.06 -13.37
N ARG A 2 -6.40 -22.35 -13.82
CA ARG A 2 -5.43 -21.71 -12.91
C ARG A 2 -5.72 -20.23 -12.86
N LEU A 3 -5.85 -19.68 -11.65
CA LEU A 3 -6.11 -18.27 -11.39
C LEU A 3 -4.95 -17.67 -10.62
N LEU A 4 -4.21 -16.77 -11.23
CA LEU A 4 -3.07 -16.10 -10.64
C LEU A 4 -3.49 -14.70 -10.14
N PRO A 5 -3.53 -14.47 -8.83
CA PRO A 5 -3.76 -13.14 -8.29
C PRO A 5 -2.56 -12.24 -8.60
N VAL A 6 -2.84 -11.06 -9.11
CA VAL A 6 -1.87 -9.98 -9.30
C VAL A 6 -2.27 -8.83 -8.40
N ILE A 7 -1.48 -8.56 -7.36
CA ILE A 7 -1.78 -7.50 -6.40
C ILE A 7 -0.92 -6.29 -6.71
N LEU A 8 -1.57 -5.20 -7.09
CA LEU A 8 -0.93 -3.92 -7.39
C LEU A 8 -0.83 -3.09 -6.10
N SER A 9 0.38 -3.00 -5.55
CA SER A 9 0.67 -2.27 -4.32
C SER A 9 1.43 -0.98 -4.62
N GLY A 10 0.83 -0.14 -5.46
CA GLY A 10 1.34 1.17 -5.86
C GLY A 10 0.59 2.33 -5.20
N GLY A 11 1.06 3.56 -5.47
CA GLY A 11 0.43 4.78 -4.99
C GLY A 11 0.91 5.25 -3.62
N SER A 12 0.95 6.57 -3.41
CA SER A 12 1.37 7.20 -2.15
C SER A 12 0.27 7.30 -1.09
N GLY A 13 -1.01 7.16 -1.52
CA GLY A 13 -2.17 7.14 -0.61
C GLY A 13 -2.36 8.35 0.31
N THR A 14 -1.76 9.51 0.01
CA THR A 14 -1.66 10.67 0.91
C THR A 14 -2.98 11.32 1.31
N ARG A 15 -4.10 10.94 0.69
CA ARG A 15 -5.45 11.44 1.02
C ARG A 15 -5.95 11.03 2.41
N LEU A 16 -5.33 10.03 3.03
CA LEU A 16 -5.63 9.60 4.40
C LEU A 16 -4.56 10.08 5.40
N TRP A 17 -3.84 11.18 5.07
CA TRP A 17 -3.02 11.84 6.06
C TRP A 17 -3.89 12.24 7.28
N PRO A 18 -3.42 12.11 8.54
CA PRO A 18 -2.07 11.81 8.98
C PRO A 18 -1.73 10.32 9.11
N MET A 19 -2.66 9.39 8.85
CA MET A 19 -2.37 7.95 8.90
C MET A 19 -1.50 7.49 7.73
N SER A 20 -1.84 7.88 6.49
CA SER A 20 -1.02 7.55 5.33
C SER A 20 0.10 8.57 5.14
N ARG A 21 1.28 8.10 4.83
CA ARG A 21 2.49 8.88 4.55
C ARG A 21 3.16 8.32 3.29
N ALA A 22 4.06 9.09 2.68
CA ALA A 22 4.78 8.61 1.49
C ALA A 22 5.54 7.30 1.76
N ALA A 23 6.19 7.17 2.92
CA ALA A 23 6.92 5.97 3.32
C ALA A 23 6.04 4.85 3.90
N LEU A 24 4.77 5.12 4.22
CA LEU A 24 3.80 4.14 4.70
C LEU A 24 2.42 4.46 4.10
N PRO A 25 2.20 4.11 2.82
CA PRO A 25 0.94 4.34 2.12
C PRO A 25 -0.22 3.54 2.71
N LYS A 26 -1.46 3.95 2.34
CA LYS A 26 -2.71 3.42 2.91
C LYS A 26 -2.85 1.89 2.84
N GLN A 27 -2.34 1.25 1.80
CA GLN A 27 -2.42 -0.21 1.64
C GLN A 27 -1.71 -0.98 2.75
N PHE A 28 -0.72 -0.37 3.40
CA PHE A 28 0.01 -0.98 4.51
C PHE A 28 -0.53 -0.60 5.90
N LEU A 29 -1.71 0.02 5.96
CA LEU A 29 -2.35 0.47 7.20
C LEU A 29 -3.58 -0.39 7.54
N PRO A 30 -3.85 -0.65 8.84
CA PRO A 30 -5.05 -1.31 9.34
C PRO A 30 -6.19 -0.28 9.44
N LEU A 31 -6.89 -0.03 8.32
CA LEU A 31 -7.90 1.02 8.24
C LEU A 31 -9.32 0.50 8.51
N THR A 32 -9.60 -0.74 8.11
CA THR A 32 -10.92 -1.37 8.13
C THR A 32 -11.02 -2.53 9.12
N SER A 33 -9.89 -3.10 9.51
CA SER A 33 -9.78 -4.18 10.51
C SER A 33 -8.42 -4.12 11.23
N GLU A 34 -8.10 -5.15 12.02
CA GLU A 34 -6.77 -5.36 12.63
C GLU A 34 -5.66 -5.66 11.60
N GLN A 35 -6.05 -6.14 10.41
CA GLN A 35 -5.13 -6.40 9.33
C GLN A 35 -4.99 -5.19 8.42
N THR A 36 -3.82 -5.05 7.79
CA THR A 36 -3.62 -4.01 6.78
C THR A 36 -4.46 -4.29 5.53
N MET A 37 -4.79 -3.28 4.75
CA MET A 37 -5.57 -3.44 3.53
C MET A 37 -4.89 -4.40 2.53
N PHE A 38 -3.56 -4.39 2.47
CA PHE A 38 -2.79 -5.35 1.68
C PHE A 38 -2.99 -6.79 2.19
N GLN A 39 -2.88 -7.02 3.50
CA GLN A 39 -3.12 -8.33 4.12
C GLN A 39 -4.56 -8.81 3.90
N GLU A 40 -5.55 -7.92 4.07
CA GLU A 40 -6.95 -8.23 3.75
C GLU A 40 -7.14 -8.61 2.28
N THR A 41 -6.46 -7.90 1.36
CA THR A 41 -6.52 -8.21 -0.07
C THR A 41 -5.97 -9.59 -0.38
N VAL A 42 -4.88 -10.00 0.25
CA VAL A 42 -4.32 -11.36 0.12
C VAL A 42 -5.26 -12.40 0.75
N ASN A 43 -5.72 -12.17 1.98
CA ASN A 43 -6.51 -13.15 2.74
C ASN A 43 -7.91 -13.36 2.19
N ARG A 44 -8.53 -12.34 1.57
CA ARG A 44 -9.87 -12.49 0.96
C ARG A 44 -9.91 -13.48 -0.20
N LEU A 45 -8.77 -13.80 -0.80
CA LEU A 45 -8.67 -14.72 -1.92
C LEU A 45 -8.71 -16.20 -1.50
N GLN A 46 -8.40 -16.50 -0.24
CA GLN A 46 -8.38 -17.88 0.24
C GLN A 46 -9.74 -18.56 0.06
N GLY A 47 -9.74 -19.76 -0.51
CA GLY A 47 -10.96 -20.53 -0.81
C GLY A 47 -11.51 -20.31 -2.23
N ILE A 48 -10.87 -19.53 -3.07
CA ILE A 48 -11.18 -19.49 -4.52
C ILE A 48 -10.54 -20.72 -5.18
N ASP A 49 -11.33 -21.43 -5.99
CA ASP A 49 -10.88 -22.62 -6.70
C ASP A 49 -9.79 -22.33 -7.73
N GLY A 50 -8.74 -23.15 -7.73
CA GLY A 50 -7.63 -23.02 -8.67
C GLY A 50 -6.70 -21.82 -8.44
N LEU A 51 -6.76 -21.24 -7.24
CA LEU A 51 -5.92 -20.10 -6.86
C LEU A 51 -4.45 -20.50 -6.76
N GLU A 52 -3.60 -19.74 -7.46
CA GLU A 52 -2.14 -19.82 -7.36
C GLU A 52 -1.62 -18.82 -6.30
N LYS A 53 -0.32 -18.90 -5.98
CA LYS A 53 0.31 -17.92 -5.09
C LYS A 53 0.27 -16.53 -5.73
N PRO A 54 0.05 -15.45 -4.95
CA PRO A 54 -0.06 -14.12 -5.53
C PRO A 54 1.26 -13.61 -6.11
N LEU A 55 1.19 -12.91 -7.23
CA LEU A 55 2.24 -12.10 -7.80
C LEU A 55 2.01 -10.65 -7.33
N ILE A 56 3.01 -10.03 -6.74
CA ILE A 56 2.92 -8.67 -6.21
C ILE A 56 3.71 -7.72 -7.09
N VAL A 57 3.14 -6.57 -7.44
CA VAL A 57 3.86 -5.46 -8.09
C VAL A 57 3.85 -4.28 -7.13
N CYS A 58 5.02 -3.79 -6.75
CA CYS A 58 5.14 -2.67 -5.81
C CYS A 58 6.35 -1.78 -6.15
N ASN A 59 6.35 -0.56 -5.59
CA ASN A 59 7.53 0.29 -5.64
C ASN A 59 8.68 -0.33 -4.85
N GLU A 60 9.91 -0.19 -5.34
CA GLU A 60 11.12 -0.73 -4.72
C GLU A 60 11.30 -0.27 -3.26
N GLU A 61 10.89 0.95 -2.92
CA GLU A 61 10.98 1.48 -1.57
C GLU A 61 10.10 0.72 -0.57
N HIS A 62 8.99 0.12 -1.04
CA HIS A 62 8.03 -0.59 -0.19
C HIS A 62 8.30 -2.11 -0.09
N ARG A 63 9.33 -2.64 -0.76
CA ARG A 63 9.60 -4.09 -0.84
C ARG A 63 9.61 -4.82 0.49
N PHE A 64 10.23 -4.20 1.51
CA PHE A 64 10.33 -4.82 2.83
C PHE A 64 9.02 -4.78 3.61
N LEU A 65 8.16 -3.77 3.37
CA LEU A 65 6.81 -3.74 3.93
C LEU A 65 5.97 -4.88 3.36
N VAL A 66 6.01 -5.07 2.03
CA VAL A 66 5.32 -6.16 1.35
C VAL A 66 5.77 -7.52 1.88
N ALA A 67 7.08 -7.78 1.90
CA ALA A 67 7.62 -9.05 2.36
C ALA A 67 7.26 -9.34 3.83
N GLU A 68 7.37 -8.32 4.71
CA GLU A 68 7.03 -8.45 6.12
C GLU A 68 5.53 -8.71 6.34
N GLN A 69 4.66 -7.99 5.63
CA GLN A 69 3.22 -8.18 5.78
C GLN A 69 2.74 -9.52 5.26
N LEU A 70 3.35 -10.06 4.20
CA LEU A 70 3.10 -11.45 3.77
C LEU A 70 3.54 -12.45 4.84
N ARG A 71 4.74 -12.28 5.40
CA ARG A 71 5.26 -13.13 6.47
C ARG A 71 4.35 -13.14 7.71
N GLN A 72 3.78 -12.00 8.10
CA GLN A 72 2.88 -11.86 9.24
C GLN A 72 1.58 -12.68 9.10
N ILE A 73 1.17 -12.97 7.89
CA ILE A 73 -0.03 -13.78 7.58
C ILE A 73 0.31 -15.16 7.02
N ASP A 74 1.57 -15.61 7.18
CA ASP A 74 2.08 -16.91 6.69
C ASP A 74 1.80 -17.16 5.19
N GLN A 75 1.89 -16.08 4.37
CA GLN A 75 1.72 -16.15 2.93
C GLN A 75 3.05 -15.97 2.20
N VAL A 76 3.15 -16.63 1.06
CA VAL A 76 4.33 -16.58 0.17
C VAL A 76 3.87 -16.13 -1.21
N ALA A 77 4.51 -15.10 -1.75
CA ALA A 77 4.27 -14.67 -3.12
C ALA A 77 4.93 -15.62 -4.14
N GLU A 78 4.37 -15.71 -5.34
CA GLU A 78 5.03 -16.36 -6.48
C GLU A 78 6.24 -15.54 -6.96
N ALA A 79 6.09 -14.23 -6.96
CA ALA A 79 7.14 -13.25 -7.24
C ALA A 79 6.74 -11.89 -6.67
N ILE A 80 7.74 -11.07 -6.30
CA ILE A 80 7.55 -9.66 -5.94
C ILE A 80 8.34 -8.84 -6.95
N LEU A 81 7.64 -8.19 -7.88
CA LEU A 81 8.21 -7.32 -8.90
C LEU A 81 8.38 -5.91 -8.35
N LEU A 82 9.58 -5.38 -8.45
CA LEU A 82 9.93 -4.06 -7.92
C LEU A 82 10.02 -3.03 -9.05
N GLU A 83 9.06 -2.11 -9.08
CA GLU A 83 9.13 -0.94 -9.96
C GLU A 83 10.11 0.08 -9.37
N PRO A 84 11.13 0.55 -10.12
CA PRO A 84 12.06 1.58 -9.66
C PRO A 84 11.36 2.94 -9.46
N PHE A 85 10.26 3.17 -10.15
CA PHE A 85 9.34 4.30 -10.01
C PHE A 85 7.98 3.95 -10.63
N GLY A 86 6.91 4.60 -10.17
CA GLY A 86 5.55 4.31 -10.67
C GLY A 86 5.32 4.78 -12.11
N ARG A 87 4.73 3.91 -12.93
CA ARG A 87 4.28 4.18 -14.30
C ARG A 87 2.78 3.92 -14.50
N ASN A 88 2.00 4.04 -13.42
CA ASN A 88 0.57 3.74 -13.41
C ASN A 88 0.29 2.23 -13.58
N THR A 89 -0.97 1.83 -13.82
CA THR A 89 -1.41 0.44 -13.69
C THR A 89 -1.18 -0.41 -14.95
N ALA A 90 -1.19 0.15 -16.18
CA ALA A 90 -1.02 -0.65 -17.37
C ALA A 90 0.37 -1.33 -17.45
N PRO A 91 1.50 -0.63 -17.22
CA PRO A 91 2.81 -1.29 -17.16
C PRO A 91 2.93 -2.33 -16.05
N ALA A 92 2.38 -2.05 -14.86
CA ALA A 92 2.40 -2.99 -13.75
C ALA A 92 1.70 -4.32 -14.09
N VAL A 93 0.53 -4.24 -14.73
CA VAL A 93 -0.20 -5.43 -15.22
C VAL A 93 0.55 -6.12 -16.36
N ALA A 94 1.19 -5.37 -17.27
CA ALA A 94 2.00 -5.95 -18.35
C ALA A 94 3.19 -6.75 -17.81
N LEU A 95 3.91 -6.20 -16.84
CA LEU A 95 5.02 -6.88 -16.16
C LEU A 95 4.55 -8.17 -15.47
N ALA A 96 3.41 -8.10 -14.77
CA ALA A 96 2.82 -9.28 -14.13
C ALA A 96 2.41 -10.35 -15.16
N ALA A 97 1.79 -9.95 -16.28
CA ALA A 97 1.40 -10.87 -17.34
C ALA A 97 2.62 -11.52 -18.02
N LEU A 98 3.68 -10.74 -18.29
CA LEU A 98 4.93 -11.25 -18.83
C LEU A 98 5.62 -12.24 -17.88
N GLN A 99 5.68 -11.91 -16.59
CA GLN A 99 6.25 -12.77 -15.55
C GLN A 99 5.45 -14.07 -15.42
N ALA A 100 4.12 -13.98 -15.45
CA ALA A 100 3.23 -15.13 -15.37
C ALA A 100 3.46 -16.11 -16.53
N LEU A 101 3.60 -15.62 -17.77
CA LEU A 101 3.83 -16.46 -18.95
C LEU A 101 5.23 -17.11 -19.01
N GLN A 102 6.18 -16.69 -18.17
CA GLN A 102 7.46 -17.40 -18.02
C GLN A 102 7.30 -18.72 -17.26
N LYS A 103 6.32 -18.79 -16.34
CA LYS A 103 6.11 -19.97 -15.48
C LYS A 103 4.87 -20.79 -15.84
N HIS A 104 3.88 -20.18 -16.45
CA HIS A 104 2.60 -20.78 -16.79
C HIS A 104 2.39 -20.73 -18.31
N GLN A 105 1.73 -21.74 -18.87
CA GLN A 105 1.49 -21.81 -20.31
C GLN A 105 0.59 -20.66 -20.80
N ASP A 106 -0.57 -20.48 -20.15
CA ASP A 106 -1.46 -19.30 -20.27
C ASP A 106 -2.40 -19.33 -19.06
N VAL A 107 -2.34 -18.31 -18.25
CA VAL A 107 -3.03 -18.27 -16.96
C VAL A 107 -4.03 -17.11 -16.95
N ILE A 108 -5.14 -17.28 -16.24
CA ILE A 108 -6.05 -16.19 -15.97
C ILE A 108 -5.48 -15.36 -14.81
N LEU A 109 -5.34 -14.06 -15.04
CA LEU A 109 -4.93 -13.09 -14.04
C LEU A 109 -6.17 -12.53 -13.34
N LEU A 110 -6.14 -12.45 -12.01
CA LEU A 110 -7.06 -11.66 -11.20
C LEU A 110 -6.29 -10.45 -10.66
N VAL A 111 -6.45 -9.30 -11.31
CA VAL A 111 -5.74 -8.06 -11.00
C VAL A 111 -6.52 -7.30 -9.94
N LEU A 112 -5.86 -6.99 -8.82
CA LEU A 112 -6.46 -6.38 -7.64
C LEU A 112 -5.59 -5.22 -7.13
N PRO A 113 -6.16 -4.03 -6.91
CA PRO A 113 -5.53 -3.02 -6.07
C PRO A 113 -5.40 -3.52 -4.63
N ALA A 114 -4.27 -3.22 -3.98
CA ALA A 114 -3.96 -3.65 -2.61
C ALA A 114 -4.74 -2.87 -1.52
N ASP A 115 -5.53 -1.87 -1.92
CA ASP A 115 -6.04 -0.82 -1.05
C ASP A 115 -7.56 -0.62 -1.12
N HIS A 116 -8.29 -1.63 -1.62
CA HIS A 116 -9.75 -1.65 -1.66
C HIS A 116 -10.35 -2.50 -0.53
N ALA A 117 -11.46 -2.03 0.04
CA ALA A 117 -12.28 -2.79 0.98
C ALA A 117 -13.37 -3.56 0.24
N ILE A 118 -13.67 -4.77 0.73
CA ILE A 118 -14.76 -5.64 0.26
C ILE A 118 -15.44 -6.23 1.50
N ALA A 119 -16.71 -5.96 1.67
CA ALA A 119 -17.45 -6.37 2.85
C ALA A 119 -17.96 -7.83 2.74
N ASP A 120 -18.43 -8.24 1.57
CA ASP A 120 -18.95 -9.60 1.33
C ASP A 120 -17.98 -10.44 0.50
N ARG A 121 -17.18 -11.25 1.20
CA ARG A 121 -16.19 -12.16 0.60
C ARG A 121 -16.83 -13.24 -0.28
N GLN A 122 -18.01 -13.77 0.11
CA GLN A 122 -18.66 -14.83 -0.65
C GLN A 122 -19.25 -14.31 -1.97
N ALA A 123 -19.89 -13.14 -1.92
CA ALA A 123 -20.35 -12.46 -3.13
C ALA A 123 -19.18 -12.12 -4.07
N PHE A 124 -18.05 -11.67 -3.52
CA PHE A 124 -16.83 -11.42 -4.30
C PHE A 124 -16.30 -12.71 -4.98
N HIS A 125 -16.21 -13.84 -4.25
CA HIS A 125 -15.78 -15.13 -4.84
C HIS A 125 -16.70 -15.57 -5.97
N SER A 126 -18.01 -15.38 -5.81
CA SER A 126 -19.00 -15.72 -6.84
C SER A 126 -18.85 -14.84 -8.10
N ALA A 127 -18.60 -13.55 -7.90
CA ALA A 127 -18.31 -12.61 -9.00
C ALA A 127 -17.01 -12.98 -9.73
N VAL A 128 -15.94 -13.31 -8.99
CA VAL A 128 -14.66 -13.79 -9.56
C VAL A 128 -14.87 -15.06 -10.39
N ALA A 129 -15.60 -16.03 -9.88
CA ALA A 129 -15.87 -17.27 -10.62
C ALA A 129 -16.64 -17.00 -11.93
N THR A 130 -17.56 -16.02 -11.92
CA THR A 130 -18.28 -15.59 -13.13
C THR A 130 -17.36 -14.87 -14.11
N ALA A 131 -16.50 -13.98 -13.61
CA ALA A 131 -15.53 -13.26 -14.43
C ALA A 131 -14.51 -14.19 -15.09
N CYS A 132 -14.07 -15.25 -14.38
CA CYS A 132 -13.17 -16.24 -14.93
C CYS A 132 -13.76 -16.96 -16.15
N LYS A 133 -15.05 -17.32 -16.12
CA LYS A 133 -15.73 -17.94 -17.29
C LYS A 133 -15.71 -17.00 -18.51
N ALA A 134 -15.95 -15.72 -18.31
CA ALA A 134 -15.90 -14.74 -19.40
C ALA A 134 -14.48 -14.51 -19.91
N ALA A 135 -13.47 -14.55 -19.04
CA ALA A 135 -12.05 -14.46 -19.40
C ALA A 135 -11.59 -15.71 -20.19
N GLU A 136 -12.14 -16.90 -19.91
CA GLU A 136 -11.89 -18.12 -20.69
C GLU A 136 -12.37 -17.98 -22.14
N GLU A 137 -13.43 -17.20 -22.39
CA GLU A 137 -13.96 -16.88 -23.73
C GLU A 137 -13.23 -15.70 -24.37
N GLY A 138 -12.16 -15.14 -23.78
CA GLY A 138 -11.34 -14.06 -24.32
C GLY A 138 -11.77 -12.67 -23.87
N GLY A 139 -12.68 -12.54 -22.92
CA GLY A 139 -13.09 -11.25 -22.35
C GLY A 139 -11.99 -10.60 -21.51
N LEU A 140 -11.87 -9.27 -21.60
CA LEU A 140 -11.19 -8.43 -20.63
C LEU A 140 -12.25 -7.95 -19.63
N VAL A 141 -12.36 -8.64 -18.50
CA VAL A 141 -13.48 -8.49 -17.58
C VAL A 141 -13.13 -7.51 -16.46
N THR A 142 -14.06 -6.60 -16.16
CA THR A 142 -14.01 -5.77 -14.95
C THR A 142 -15.27 -5.97 -14.11
N PHE A 143 -15.25 -5.49 -12.85
CA PHE A 143 -16.39 -5.53 -11.94
C PHE A 143 -17.02 -4.16 -11.87
N GLY A 144 -18.32 -4.10 -12.18
CA GLY A 144 -19.13 -2.90 -12.16
C GLY A 144 -19.89 -2.76 -10.85
N ILE A 145 -19.69 -1.68 -10.15
CA ILE A 145 -20.33 -1.36 -8.87
C ILE A 145 -21.50 -0.41 -9.12
N LYS A 146 -22.64 -0.66 -8.49
CA LYS A 146 -23.79 0.24 -8.61
C LYS A 146 -23.49 1.60 -7.99
N PRO A 147 -23.59 2.71 -8.75
CA PRO A 147 -23.34 4.04 -8.24
C PRO A 147 -24.38 4.44 -7.18
N THR A 148 -23.92 5.04 -6.09
CA THR A 148 -24.77 5.63 -5.04
C THR A 148 -24.75 7.15 -5.07
N GLU A 149 -23.75 7.76 -5.73
CA GLU A 149 -23.55 9.20 -5.85
C GLU A 149 -22.78 9.56 -7.14
N PRO A 150 -22.80 10.84 -7.59
CA PRO A 150 -22.06 11.27 -8.78
C PRO A 150 -20.56 11.50 -8.48
N HIS A 151 -19.81 10.43 -8.27
CA HIS A 151 -18.38 10.49 -7.92
C HIS A 151 -17.51 10.77 -9.15
N THR A 152 -16.70 11.85 -9.13
CA THR A 152 -15.85 12.25 -10.26
C THR A 152 -14.46 11.59 -10.27
N GLY A 153 -14.14 10.82 -9.25
CA GLY A 153 -12.87 10.11 -9.12
C GLY A 153 -12.87 8.69 -9.68
N TYR A 154 -14.03 8.19 -10.12
CA TYR A 154 -14.20 6.84 -10.64
C TYR A 154 -14.46 6.81 -12.15
N GLY A 155 -14.11 5.68 -12.77
CA GLY A 155 -14.57 5.34 -14.12
C GLY A 155 -16.03 4.89 -14.10
N TYR A 156 -16.75 5.16 -15.18
CA TYR A 156 -18.13 4.75 -15.39
C TYR A 156 -18.24 3.82 -16.59
N ILE A 157 -18.98 2.74 -16.43
CA ILE A 157 -19.17 1.69 -17.41
C ILE A 157 -20.63 1.63 -17.79
N LYS A 158 -20.97 1.88 -19.07
CA LYS A 158 -22.30 1.61 -19.60
C LYS A 158 -22.38 0.16 -20.03
N ARG A 159 -23.39 -0.55 -19.51
CA ARG A 159 -23.68 -1.92 -19.91
C ARG A 159 -24.19 -1.97 -21.34
N GLY A 160 -23.63 -2.85 -22.10
CA GLY A 160 -24.11 -3.21 -23.42
C GLY A 160 -24.95 -4.49 -23.43
N LYS A 161 -24.85 -5.26 -24.48
CA LYS A 161 -25.59 -6.52 -24.63
C LYS A 161 -25.13 -7.57 -23.63
N ALA A 162 -26.11 -8.31 -23.06
CA ALA A 162 -25.80 -9.47 -22.25
C ALA A 162 -24.99 -10.50 -23.06
N SER A 163 -24.00 -11.10 -22.42
CA SER A 163 -23.26 -12.22 -23.00
C SER A 163 -24.04 -13.54 -22.84
N GLY A 164 -23.53 -14.64 -23.42
CA GLY A 164 -24.07 -15.98 -23.16
C GLY A 164 -23.88 -16.48 -21.71
N ILE A 165 -23.05 -15.78 -20.92
CA ILE A 165 -22.78 -16.11 -19.52
C ILE A 165 -23.68 -15.25 -18.64
N LYS A 166 -24.47 -15.89 -17.76
CA LYS A 166 -25.36 -15.18 -16.82
C LYS A 166 -24.55 -14.27 -15.91
N GLY A 167 -24.95 -12.99 -15.82
CA GLY A 167 -24.30 -11.95 -15.00
C GLY A 167 -23.12 -11.26 -15.68
N VAL A 168 -22.89 -11.53 -16.96
CA VAL A 168 -21.86 -10.86 -17.78
C VAL A 168 -22.53 -10.06 -18.90
N ALA A 169 -22.08 -8.83 -19.11
CA ALA A 169 -22.48 -7.99 -20.24
C ALA A 169 -21.23 -7.44 -20.94
N ALA A 170 -21.34 -7.17 -22.24
CA ALA A 170 -20.34 -6.38 -22.96
C ALA A 170 -20.30 -4.96 -22.40
N VAL A 171 -19.16 -4.29 -22.45
CA VAL A 171 -19.04 -2.87 -22.18
C VAL A 171 -19.41 -2.09 -23.44
N GLU A 172 -20.47 -1.29 -23.40
CA GLU A 172 -20.88 -0.42 -24.50
C GLU A 172 -20.03 0.86 -24.54
N ARG A 173 -19.76 1.40 -23.35
CA ARG A 173 -18.97 2.62 -23.19
C ARG A 173 -18.25 2.61 -21.85
N PHE A 174 -16.99 3.03 -21.86
CA PHE A 174 -16.17 3.26 -20.70
C PHE A 174 -15.79 4.76 -20.65
N VAL A 175 -15.92 5.43 -19.51
CA VAL A 175 -15.58 6.85 -19.32
C VAL A 175 -14.87 7.02 -18.00
N GLU A 176 -13.58 7.29 -18.03
CA GLU A 176 -12.75 7.48 -16.83
C GLU A 176 -12.88 8.92 -16.31
N LYS A 177 -13.18 9.08 -15.03
CA LYS A 177 -13.21 10.36 -14.28
C LYS A 177 -13.97 11.49 -14.99
N PRO A 178 -15.28 11.33 -15.24
CA PRO A 178 -16.08 12.35 -15.92
C PRO A 178 -16.21 13.64 -15.08
N GLN A 179 -16.59 14.72 -15.73
CA GLN A 179 -16.99 15.95 -15.04
C GLN A 179 -18.29 15.71 -14.24
N LEU A 180 -18.52 16.52 -13.19
CA LEU A 180 -19.59 16.33 -12.23
C LEU A 180 -20.98 16.26 -12.87
N GLU A 181 -21.25 17.11 -13.84
CA GLU A 181 -22.52 17.16 -14.57
C GLU A 181 -22.78 15.83 -15.30
N VAL A 182 -21.75 15.31 -15.99
CA VAL A 182 -21.82 14.03 -16.69
C VAL A 182 -21.99 12.86 -15.70
N ALA A 183 -21.28 12.91 -14.56
CA ALA A 183 -21.44 11.91 -13.50
C ALA A 183 -22.86 11.89 -12.94
N ARG A 184 -23.51 13.06 -12.76
CA ARG A 184 -24.91 13.16 -12.34
C ARG A 184 -25.87 12.54 -13.36
N GLU A 185 -25.66 12.78 -14.65
CA GLU A 185 -26.42 12.15 -15.73
C GLU A 185 -26.29 10.64 -15.70
N PHE A 186 -25.08 10.13 -15.52
CA PHE A 186 -24.82 8.69 -15.46
C PHE A 186 -25.54 8.01 -14.29
N VAL A 187 -25.49 8.61 -13.11
CA VAL A 187 -26.19 8.09 -11.92
C VAL A 187 -27.70 8.15 -12.10
N SER A 188 -28.22 9.27 -12.61
CA SER A 188 -29.68 9.45 -12.79
C SER A 188 -30.25 8.52 -13.87
N SER A 189 -29.51 8.17 -14.90
CA SER A 189 -29.93 7.23 -15.93
C SER A 189 -30.13 5.80 -15.43
N GLY A 190 -29.37 5.39 -14.39
CA GLY A 190 -29.34 4.02 -13.89
C GLY A 190 -28.71 2.99 -14.84
N GLU A 191 -28.12 3.44 -15.97
CA GLU A 191 -27.52 2.56 -16.99
C GLU A 191 -26.03 2.32 -16.76
N TYR A 192 -25.40 3.10 -15.88
CA TYR A 192 -23.95 3.06 -15.63
C TYR A 192 -23.60 2.41 -14.30
N LEU A 193 -22.45 1.77 -14.29
CA LEU A 193 -21.79 1.23 -13.11
C LEU A 193 -20.46 1.96 -12.88
N TRP A 194 -19.98 2.04 -11.64
CA TRP A 194 -18.59 2.42 -11.39
C TRP A 194 -17.64 1.29 -11.77
N ASN A 195 -16.52 1.63 -12.36
CA ASN A 195 -15.40 0.70 -12.53
C ASN A 195 -14.70 0.50 -11.20
N SER A 196 -14.60 -0.75 -10.75
CA SER A 196 -13.92 -1.08 -9.51
C SER A 196 -12.38 -1.01 -9.59
N GLY A 197 -11.81 -0.96 -10.80
CA GLY A 197 -10.36 -1.07 -11.00
C GLY A 197 -9.80 -2.48 -10.75
N MET A 198 -10.66 -3.48 -10.61
CA MET A 198 -10.30 -4.90 -10.54
C MET A 198 -10.60 -5.58 -11.88
N PHE A 199 -9.70 -6.48 -12.33
CA PHE A 199 -9.83 -7.08 -13.66
C PHE A 199 -9.57 -8.58 -13.63
N VAL A 200 -10.19 -9.30 -14.58
CA VAL A 200 -9.96 -10.73 -14.82
C VAL A 200 -9.80 -10.97 -16.32
N PHE A 201 -8.69 -11.53 -16.73
CA PHE A 201 -8.41 -11.86 -18.13
C PHE A 201 -7.26 -12.85 -18.29
N ARG A 202 -7.13 -13.48 -19.45
CA ARG A 202 -5.94 -14.25 -19.79
C ARG A 202 -4.72 -13.34 -19.97
N ALA A 203 -3.57 -13.76 -19.45
CA ALA A 203 -2.32 -13.01 -19.59
C ALA A 203 -2.00 -12.73 -21.07
N SER A 204 -2.15 -13.72 -21.94
CA SER A 204 -1.92 -13.59 -23.38
C SER A 204 -2.87 -12.59 -24.03
N GLN A 205 -4.16 -12.60 -23.67
CA GLN A 205 -5.16 -11.69 -24.23
C GLN A 205 -4.86 -10.23 -23.88
N TYR A 206 -4.51 -9.95 -22.64
CA TYR A 206 -4.12 -8.60 -22.23
C TYR A 206 -2.88 -8.11 -22.98
N LEU A 207 -1.83 -8.93 -23.06
CA LEU A 207 -0.62 -8.55 -23.78
C LEU A 207 -0.85 -8.33 -25.28
N SER A 208 -1.72 -9.12 -25.91
CA SER A 208 -2.10 -8.92 -27.32
C SER A 208 -2.82 -7.58 -27.53
N GLU A 209 -3.76 -7.22 -26.65
CA GLU A 209 -4.42 -5.92 -26.74
C GLU A 209 -3.46 -4.76 -26.44
N LEU A 210 -2.58 -4.91 -25.44
CA LEU A 210 -1.58 -3.89 -25.14
C LEU A 210 -0.58 -3.71 -26.31
N GLU A 211 -0.17 -4.80 -26.99
CA GLU A 211 0.69 -4.72 -28.17
C GLU A 211 0.02 -3.95 -29.31
N ARG A 212 -1.28 -4.16 -29.50
CA ARG A 212 -2.08 -3.44 -30.51
C ARG A 212 -2.28 -1.96 -30.18
N LEU A 213 -2.51 -1.65 -28.90
CA LEU A 213 -2.96 -0.32 -28.45
C LEU A 213 -1.81 0.58 -27.93
N SER A 214 -0.76 -0.01 -27.39
CA SER A 214 0.40 0.68 -26.79
C SER A 214 1.68 -0.15 -26.94
N PRO A 215 2.17 -0.39 -28.18
CA PRO A 215 3.31 -1.28 -28.43
C PRO A 215 4.60 -0.83 -27.72
N ASP A 216 4.84 0.48 -27.63
CA ASP A 216 6.04 1.02 -26.96
C ASP A 216 6.04 0.70 -25.45
N MET A 217 4.88 0.72 -24.82
CA MET A 217 4.73 0.32 -23.41
C MET A 217 5.10 -1.14 -23.22
N LEU A 218 4.57 -2.03 -24.05
CA LEU A 218 4.87 -3.45 -23.96
C LEU A 218 6.35 -3.74 -24.23
N ALA A 219 6.95 -3.07 -25.23
CA ALA A 219 8.38 -3.21 -25.55
C ALA A 219 9.27 -2.80 -24.37
N ALA A 220 8.97 -1.67 -23.70
CA ALA A 220 9.70 -1.21 -22.54
C ALA A 220 9.55 -2.17 -21.34
N CYS A 221 8.33 -2.68 -21.08
CA CYS A 221 8.09 -3.67 -20.04
C CYS A 221 8.85 -4.98 -20.28
N ARG A 222 8.88 -5.48 -21.54
CA ARG A 222 9.67 -6.67 -21.94
C ARG A 222 11.17 -6.44 -21.70
N ALA A 223 11.70 -5.29 -22.11
CA ALA A 223 13.10 -4.95 -21.92
C ALA A 223 13.46 -4.85 -20.42
N ALA A 224 12.62 -4.19 -19.61
CA ALA A 224 12.83 -4.05 -18.18
C ALA A 224 12.82 -5.40 -17.44
N LEU A 225 11.94 -6.32 -17.83
CA LEU A 225 11.85 -7.64 -17.21
C LEU A 225 12.96 -8.58 -17.67
N ASN A 226 13.34 -8.55 -18.96
CA ASN A 226 14.43 -9.39 -19.50
C ASN A 226 15.80 -9.07 -18.90
N ASN A 227 16.02 -7.82 -18.51
CA ASN A 227 17.27 -7.35 -17.87
C ASN A 227 17.13 -7.28 -16.34
N ALA A 228 16.04 -7.82 -15.77
CA ALA A 228 15.78 -7.76 -14.34
C ALA A 228 16.83 -8.56 -13.54
N GLN A 229 17.07 -8.10 -12.30
CA GLN A 229 17.95 -8.77 -11.35
C GLN A 229 17.14 -9.48 -10.29
N HIS A 230 17.45 -10.74 -10.01
CA HIS A 230 16.86 -11.50 -8.92
C HIS A 230 17.66 -11.29 -7.63
N ASP A 231 16.99 -10.90 -6.56
CA ASP A 231 17.57 -10.63 -5.25
C ASP A 231 16.66 -11.24 -4.17
N LEU A 232 16.97 -12.47 -3.73
CA LEU A 232 16.14 -13.27 -2.83
C LEU A 232 14.70 -13.44 -3.39
N ASP A 233 13.71 -12.90 -2.69
CA ASP A 233 12.30 -12.98 -3.07
C ASP A 233 11.89 -11.90 -4.09
N PHE A 234 12.82 -11.01 -4.45
CA PHE A 234 12.54 -9.83 -5.27
C PHE A 234 13.06 -9.97 -6.69
N THR A 235 12.28 -9.46 -7.64
CA THR A 235 12.69 -9.25 -9.03
C THR A 235 12.76 -7.74 -9.27
N ARG A 236 13.99 -7.21 -9.32
CA ARG A 236 14.26 -5.79 -9.59
C ARG A 236 14.27 -5.54 -11.08
N LEU A 237 13.36 -4.72 -11.56
CA LEU A 237 13.30 -4.34 -12.96
C LEU A 237 14.50 -3.46 -13.35
N ASP A 238 14.93 -3.57 -14.60
CA ASP A 238 15.97 -2.69 -15.13
C ASP A 238 15.45 -1.25 -15.21
N LYS A 239 16.10 -0.36 -14.47
CA LYS A 239 15.70 1.04 -14.31
C LYS A 239 15.75 1.81 -15.62
N MET A 240 16.80 1.63 -16.41
CA MET A 240 17.00 2.36 -17.67
C MET A 240 15.97 1.96 -18.73
N ALA A 241 15.71 0.67 -18.86
CA ALA A 241 14.69 0.17 -19.78
C ALA A 241 13.28 0.65 -19.34
N PHE A 242 13.00 0.64 -18.05
CA PHE A 242 11.70 1.07 -17.53
C PHE A 242 11.50 2.60 -17.56
N GLU A 243 12.56 3.38 -17.63
CA GLU A 243 12.48 4.84 -17.76
C GLU A 243 11.81 5.28 -19.06
N SER A 244 12.01 4.53 -20.14
CA SER A 244 11.37 4.80 -21.43
C SER A 244 9.89 4.39 -21.50
N CYS A 245 9.37 3.67 -20.50
CA CYS A 245 8.01 3.17 -20.49
C CYS A 245 7.00 4.32 -20.37
N PRO A 246 6.00 4.43 -21.27
CA PRO A 246 4.90 5.35 -21.11
C PRO A 246 4.14 5.12 -19.81
N SER A 247 3.67 6.19 -19.17
CA SER A 247 2.89 6.12 -17.94
C SER A 247 1.41 6.27 -18.23
N ASP A 248 0.64 5.19 -18.11
CA ASP A 248 -0.79 5.22 -18.34
C ASP A 248 -1.52 4.16 -17.49
N SER A 249 -2.81 4.36 -17.23
CA SER A 249 -3.64 3.35 -16.55
C SER A 249 -4.12 2.28 -17.52
N ILE A 250 -4.42 1.08 -17.01
CA ILE A 250 -5.06 0.02 -17.79
C ILE A 250 -6.40 0.49 -18.37
N ASP A 251 -7.09 1.40 -17.67
CA ASP A 251 -8.36 1.95 -18.09
C ASP A 251 -8.22 2.73 -19.41
N TYR A 252 -7.30 3.68 -19.47
CA TYR A 252 -7.04 4.49 -20.67
C TYR A 252 -6.28 3.74 -21.76
N ALA A 253 -5.26 2.98 -21.36
CA ALA A 253 -4.41 2.29 -22.33
C ALA A 253 -5.15 1.17 -23.07
N VAL A 254 -6.07 0.46 -22.37
CA VAL A 254 -6.72 -0.73 -22.89
C VAL A 254 -8.24 -0.68 -22.79
N MET A 255 -8.82 -0.50 -21.58
CA MET A 255 -10.24 -0.77 -21.34
C MET A 255 -11.19 0.17 -22.09
N GLU A 256 -10.85 1.42 -22.27
CA GLU A 256 -11.63 2.37 -23.09
C GLU A 256 -11.58 2.10 -24.59
N ARG A 257 -10.58 1.34 -25.06
CA ARG A 257 -10.23 1.21 -26.47
C ARG A 257 -10.39 -0.20 -27.05
N THR A 258 -10.52 -1.19 -26.17
CA THR A 258 -10.68 -2.60 -26.57
C THR A 258 -12.13 -2.93 -26.91
N ALA A 259 -12.30 -3.84 -27.88
CA ALA A 259 -13.61 -4.43 -28.20
C ALA A 259 -13.96 -5.64 -27.33
N PHE A 260 -13.04 -6.11 -26.48
CA PHE A 260 -13.20 -7.31 -25.65
C PHE A 260 -13.61 -6.99 -24.20
N ALA A 261 -13.86 -5.72 -23.88
CA ALA A 261 -14.27 -5.32 -22.53
C ALA A 261 -15.62 -5.92 -22.15
N SER A 262 -15.67 -6.56 -21.01
CA SER A 262 -16.87 -7.13 -20.41
C SER A 262 -16.99 -6.71 -18.94
N VAL A 263 -18.21 -6.63 -18.43
CA VAL A 263 -18.48 -6.26 -17.05
C VAL A 263 -19.30 -7.33 -16.35
N VAL A 264 -18.92 -7.65 -15.11
CA VAL A 264 -19.66 -8.47 -14.15
C VAL A 264 -20.18 -7.58 -13.04
N ASP A 265 -21.43 -7.79 -12.61
CA ASP A 265 -22.02 -7.04 -11.51
C ASP A 265 -21.29 -7.36 -10.19
N GLY A 266 -20.85 -6.31 -9.50
CA GLY A 266 -20.15 -6.38 -8.23
C GLY A 266 -20.98 -5.86 -7.07
N ASP A 267 -21.84 -6.71 -6.51
CA ASP A 267 -22.58 -6.39 -5.28
C ASP A 267 -21.96 -7.12 -4.09
N PHE A 268 -20.77 -6.67 -3.70
CA PHE A 268 -19.97 -7.27 -2.62
C PHE A 268 -19.46 -6.23 -1.59
N GLY A 269 -20.15 -5.07 -1.52
CA GLY A 269 -19.78 -4.03 -0.55
C GLY A 269 -18.38 -3.44 -0.80
N TRP A 270 -18.11 -3.03 -2.04
CA TRP A 270 -16.83 -2.45 -2.47
C TRP A 270 -16.69 -0.99 -2.06
N SER A 271 -15.48 -0.61 -1.63
CA SER A 271 -15.02 0.76 -1.49
C SER A 271 -13.54 0.88 -1.86
N ASP A 272 -13.17 1.96 -2.55
CA ASP A 272 -11.76 2.26 -2.83
C ASP A 272 -11.02 2.86 -1.63
N VAL A 273 -11.74 3.15 -0.53
CA VAL A 273 -11.19 3.81 0.68
C VAL A 273 -10.37 5.05 0.32
N GLY A 274 -10.92 5.86 -0.58
CA GLY A 274 -10.23 7.01 -1.17
C GLY A 274 -10.18 8.25 -0.27
N SER A 275 -10.93 8.28 0.83
CA SER A 275 -11.03 9.41 1.74
C SER A 275 -11.46 8.99 3.14
N TRP A 276 -11.36 9.91 4.09
CA TRP A 276 -11.89 9.75 5.44
C TRP A 276 -13.42 9.61 5.47
N SER A 277 -14.13 10.28 4.54
CA SER A 277 -15.58 10.10 4.39
C SER A 277 -15.91 8.67 3.97
N ALA A 278 -15.17 8.08 3.05
CA ALA A 278 -15.36 6.69 2.64
C ALA A 278 -15.15 5.70 3.81
N LEU A 279 -14.20 5.95 4.71
CA LEU A 279 -14.04 5.16 5.92
C LEU A 279 -15.21 5.33 6.90
N TRP A 280 -15.78 6.54 7.00
CA TRP A 280 -17.01 6.74 7.76
C TRP A 280 -18.19 6.01 7.13
N ASP A 281 -18.32 6.02 5.79
CA ASP A 281 -19.44 5.37 5.07
C ASP A 281 -19.48 3.86 5.35
N ILE A 282 -18.32 3.19 5.30
CA ILE A 282 -18.20 1.73 5.50
C ILE A 282 -18.03 1.31 6.95
N GLY A 283 -17.77 2.25 7.87
CA GLY A 283 -17.52 1.98 9.28
C GLY A 283 -18.79 1.63 10.06
N ASN A 284 -18.63 0.89 11.15
CA ASN A 284 -19.71 0.58 12.08
C ASN A 284 -20.09 1.84 12.87
N LYS A 285 -21.33 2.31 12.68
CA LYS A 285 -21.86 3.55 13.28
C LYS A 285 -22.55 3.27 14.61
N ASP A 286 -22.31 4.14 15.59
CA ASP A 286 -23.13 4.19 16.81
C ASP A 286 -24.54 4.74 16.55
N LEU A 287 -25.35 4.88 17.61
CA LEU A 287 -26.73 5.40 17.51
C LEU A 287 -26.80 6.85 17.02
N GLN A 288 -25.73 7.61 17.15
CA GLN A 288 -25.60 9.00 16.70
C GLN A 288 -24.94 9.10 15.31
N GLY A 289 -24.65 7.97 14.67
CA GLY A 289 -24.03 7.91 13.36
C GLY A 289 -22.52 8.18 13.38
N ASN A 290 -21.86 8.08 14.54
CA ASN A 290 -20.42 8.24 14.64
C ASN A 290 -19.68 6.92 14.41
N VAL A 291 -18.47 7.01 13.89
CA VAL A 291 -17.50 5.91 13.82
C VAL A 291 -16.31 6.30 14.70
N CYS A 292 -16.07 5.56 15.77
CA CYS A 292 -14.99 5.82 16.74
C CYS A 292 -14.00 4.65 16.76
N HIS A 293 -12.70 4.98 16.73
CA HIS A 293 -11.59 4.03 16.86
C HIS A 293 -10.60 4.51 17.91
N GLY A 294 -10.10 3.57 18.75
CA GLY A 294 -9.14 3.87 19.81
C GLY A 294 -9.79 4.44 21.07
N ASP A 295 -9.00 5.18 21.87
CA ASP A 295 -9.44 5.79 23.12
C ASP A 295 -10.16 7.12 22.85
N VAL A 296 -11.48 7.06 22.60
CA VAL A 296 -12.32 8.19 22.22
C VAL A 296 -13.42 8.43 23.25
N PHE A 297 -13.54 9.66 23.73
CA PHE A 297 -14.71 10.17 24.46
C PHE A 297 -15.48 11.13 23.57
N ALA A 298 -16.74 10.81 23.25
CA ALA A 298 -17.62 11.62 22.40
C ALA A 298 -18.90 11.96 23.18
N ASP A 299 -19.18 13.25 23.36
CA ASP A 299 -20.41 13.74 24.01
C ASP A 299 -21.07 14.82 23.17
N GLY A 300 -22.36 14.64 22.84
CA GLY A 300 -23.10 15.52 21.94
C GLY A 300 -22.54 15.54 20.51
N VAL A 301 -21.91 14.45 20.05
CA VAL A 301 -21.27 14.33 18.73
C VAL A 301 -22.18 13.50 17.81
N ASN A 302 -22.33 13.96 16.55
CA ASN A 302 -23.18 13.28 15.56
C ASN A 302 -22.50 13.18 14.20
N GLY A 303 -22.72 12.08 13.48
CA GLY A 303 -22.36 11.89 12.09
C GLY A 303 -20.85 11.98 11.80
N SER A 304 -19.99 11.72 12.78
CA SER A 304 -18.57 12.04 12.78
C SER A 304 -17.70 10.80 12.70
N TYR A 305 -16.46 10.95 12.20
CA TYR A 305 -15.41 9.94 12.24
C TYR A 305 -14.30 10.40 13.19
N ILE A 306 -14.01 9.61 14.23
CA ILE A 306 -13.01 9.95 15.24
C ILE A 306 -12.05 8.77 15.38
N ARG A 307 -10.75 9.02 15.20
CA ARG A 307 -9.72 8.00 15.32
C ARG A 307 -8.57 8.49 16.19
N ALA A 308 -8.31 7.76 17.26
CA ALA A 308 -7.24 7.99 18.22
C ALA A 308 -6.24 6.83 18.13
N GLU A 309 -5.03 7.10 17.63
CA GLU A 309 -4.00 6.06 17.50
C GLU A 309 -3.07 5.97 18.71
N SER A 310 -2.86 7.08 19.41
CA SER A 310 -1.86 7.11 20.48
C SER A 310 -2.29 7.81 21.77
N ARG A 311 -3.25 8.73 21.70
CA ARG A 311 -3.72 9.51 22.86
C ARG A 311 -5.23 9.42 22.97
N MET A 312 -5.74 9.62 24.20
CA MET A 312 -7.16 9.86 24.37
C MET A 312 -7.60 11.12 23.60
N VAL A 313 -8.68 11.00 22.83
CA VAL A 313 -9.31 12.08 22.08
C VAL A 313 -10.71 12.33 22.62
N ALA A 314 -10.93 13.51 23.17
CA ALA A 314 -12.24 13.95 23.64
C ALA A 314 -12.85 14.94 22.63
N VAL A 315 -14.08 14.66 22.18
CA VAL A 315 -14.83 15.51 21.25
C VAL A 315 -16.17 15.84 21.87
N LEU A 316 -16.50 17.14 21.92
CA LEU A 316 -17.70 17.65 22.60
C LEU A 316 -18.51 18.53 21.66
N GLY A 317 -19.80 18.22 21.48
CA GLY A 317 -20.79 19.09 20.85
C GLY A 317 -20.53 19.40 19.37
N LEU A 318 -19.85 18.52 18.63
CA LEU A 318 -19.54 18.69 17.20
C LEU A 318 -20.35 17.71 16.34
N SER A 319 -20.60 18.10 15.11
CA SER A 319 -21.26 17.27 14.11
C SER A 319 -20.51 17.30 12.80
N ASP A 320 -20.61 16.20 12.03
CA ASP A 320 -20.03 16.06 10.69
C ASP A 320 -18.53 16.38 10.60
N VAL A 321 -17.79 16.01 11.65
CA VAL A 321 -16.34 16.21 11.70
C VAL A 321 -15.58 14.89 11.52
N VAL A 322 -14.38 15.02 10.96
CA VAL A 322 -13.36 13.97 10.94
C VAL A 322 -12.23 14.42 11.85
N VAL A 323 -11.96 13.66 12.89
CA VAL A 323 -10.85 13.87 13.81
C VAL A 323 -9.92 12.66 13.74
N VAL A 324 -8.67 12.88 13.40
CA VAL A 324 -7.67 11.81 13.34
C VAL A 324 -6.41 12.24 14.07
N GLU A 325 -6.05 11.48 15.09
CA GLU A 325 -4.88 11.69 15.92
C GLU A 325 -3.86 10.59 15.65
N THR A 326 -2.61 10.99 15.47
CA THR A 326 -1.43 10.12 15.42
C THR A 326 -0.37 10.66 16.40
N ALA A 327 0.69 9.89 16.66
CA ALA A 327 1.73 10.27 17.62
C ALA A 327 2.39 11.64 17.33
N ASP A 328 2.32 12.14 16.10
CA ASP A 328 3.00 13.36 15.62
C ASP A 328 2.10 14.38 14.94
N ALA A 329 0.82 14.08 14.74
CA ALA A 329 -0.11 15.00 14.08
C ALA A 329 -1.57 14.79 14.52
N VAL A 330 -2.34 15.88 14.50
CA VAL A 330 -3.80 15.85 14.65
C VAL A 330 -4.42 16.56 13.45
N MET A 331 -5.37 15.90 12.79
CA MET A 331 -6.18 16.48 11.74
C MET A 331 -7.62 16.62 12.22
N ILE A 332 -8.20 17.81 12.02
CA ILE A 332 -9.62 18.07 12.24
C ILE A 332 -10.16 18.72 10.97
N ALA A 333 -11.21 18.16 10.41
CA ALA A 333 -11.84 18.67 9.20
C ALA A 333 -13.35 18.48 9.25
N HIS A 334 -14.11 19.35 8.60
CA HIS A 334 -15.51 19.05 8.26
C HIS A 334 -15.52 17.89 7.25
N LYS A 335 -16.48 16.99 7.35
CA LYS A 335 -16.57 15.76 6.52
C LYS A 335 -16.56 16.08 5.01
N ASP A 336 -17.20 17.18 4.58
CA ASP A 336 -17.23 17.61 3.17
C ASP A 336 -15.90 18.23 2.69
N LYS A 337 -14.94 18.47 3.60
CA LYS A 337 -13.65 19.12 3.31
C LYS A 337 -12.45 18.19 3.40
N VAL A 338 -12.66 16.91 3.69
CA VAL A 338 -11.56 15.94 3.87
C VAL A 338 -10.72 15.74 2.61
N GLN A 339 -11.24 16.02 1.43
CA GLN A 339 -10.46 15.96 0.18
C GLN A 339 -9.38 17.07 0.12
N ASP A 340 -9.53 18.14 0.89
CA ASP A 340 -8.57 19.25 0.95
C ASP A 340 -7.31 18.90 1.77
N VAL A 341 -7.25 17.72 2.39
CA VAL A 341 -6.06 17.21 3.08
C VAL A 341 -4.81 17.19 2.18
N LYS A 342 -4.97 17.08 0.87
CA LYS A 342 -3.89 17.23 -0.12
C LYS A 342 -3.15 18.56 0.00
N ASN A 343 -3.84 19.64 0.40
CA ASN A 343 -3.23 20.97 0.59
C ASN A 343 -2.34 20.97 1.83
N VAL A 344 -2.71 20.25 2.89
CA VAL A 344 -1.88 20.06 4.09
C VAL A 344 -0.59 19.34 3.72
N VAL A 345 -0.70 18.21 2.99
CA VAL A 345 0.47 17.45 2.54
C VAL A 345 1.38 18.28 1.63
N ALA A 346 0.81 19.05 0.71
CA ALA A 346 1.58 19.96 -0.14
C ALA A 346 2.35 21.01 0.69
N HIS A 347 1.70 21.59 1.70
CA HIS A 347 2.32 22.55 2.62
C HIS A 347 3.48 21.92 3.42
N LEU A 348 3.29 20.70 3.95
CA LEU A 348 4.32 19.97 4.69
C LEU A 348 5.55 19.71 3.80
N ASN A 349 5.33 19.27 2.56
CA ASN A 349 6.41 19.00 1.61
C ASN A 349 7.16 20.29 1.23
N GLN A 350 6.45 21.40 0.98
CA GLN A 350 7.05 22.70 0.67
C GLN A 350 7.87 23.28 1.83
N SER A 351 7.44 23.03 3.06
CA SER A 351 8.14 23.48 4.27
C SER A 351 9.21 22.50 4.76
N GLY A 352 9.47 21.39 4.04
CA GLY A 352 10.48 20.40 4.39
C GLY A 352 10.18 19.64 5.68
N ARG A 353 8.91 19.57 6.09
CA ARG A 353 8.49 18.85 7.29
C ARG A 353 8.38 17.34 7.05
N SER A 354 8.93 16.58 7.98
CA SER A 354 8.98 15.11 7.88
C SER A 354 7.61 14.43 7.96
N GLU A 355 6.60 15.08 8.54
CA GLU A 355 5.26 14.53 8.76
C GLU A 355 4.47 14.31 7.46
N GLY A 356 4.95 14.84 6.34
CA GLY A 356 4.44 14.49 5.00
C GLY A 356 4.95 13.14 4.49
N VAL A 357 6.11 12.68 4.98
CA VAL A 357 6.83 11.51 4.47
C VAL A 357 6.87 10.37 5.48
N PHE A 358 7.24 10.65 6.73
CA PHE A 358 7.47 9.65 7.77
C PHE A 358 6.50 9.80 8.94
N HIS A 359 6.14 8.66 9.53
CA HIS A 359 5.60 8.61 10.88
C HIS A 359 6.73 8.77 11.90
N ARG A 360 6.37 9.06 13.15
CA ARG A 360 7.28 9.00 14.28
C ARG A 360 7.96 7.63 14.39
N ARG A 361 7.22 6.54 14.11
CA ARG A 361 7.77 5.18 13.99
C ARG A 361 8.06 4.86 12.53
N VAL A 362 9.30 4.49 12.23
CA VAL A 362 9.79 4.15 10.89
C VAL A 362 10.18 2.67 10.85
N TYR A 363 9.59 1.93 9.93
CA TYR A 363 9.87 0.51 9.73
C TYR A 363 11.11 0.31 8.86
N ARG A 364 11.91 -0.68 9.21
CA ARG A 364 13.15 -1.07 8.52
C ARG A 364 13.19 -2.60 8.40
N PRO A 365 14.00 -3.18 7.51
CA PRO A 365 14.12 -4.64 7.38
C PRO A 365 14.46 -5.34 8.70
N TRP A 366 15.32 -4.74 9.50
CA TRP A 366 15.77 -5.26 10.79
C TRP A 366 14.78 -5.02 11.95
N GLY A 367 13.72 -4.22 11.75
CA GLY A 367 12.75 -3.89 12.80
C GLY A 367 12.15 -2.51 12.63
N SER A 368 12.22 -1.66 13.65
CA SER A 368 11.72 -0.28 13.58
C SER A 368 12.48 0.64 14.54
N TYR A 369 12.41 1.93 14.30
CA TYR A 369 12.76 2.93 15.28
C TYR A 369 11.65 3.97 15.43
N GLU A 370 11.57 4.57 16.60
CA GLU A 370 10.60 5.61 16.92
C GLU A 370 11.30 6.76 17.64
N GLY A 371 11.17 7.99 17.10
CA GLY A 371 11.63 9.19 17.77
C GLY A 371 10.82 9.42 19.05
N VAL A 372 11.46 9.51 20.21
CA VAL A 372 10.80 9.76 21.50
C VAL A 372 10.83 11.23 21.85
N ASP A 373 12.01 11.86 21.74
CA ASP A 373 12.22 13.29 22.02
C ASP A 373 13.41 13.79 21.22
N ALA A 374 13.46 15.10 20.96
CA ALA A 374 14.55 15.72 20.23
C ALA A 374 14.71 17.20 20.62
N GLY A 375 15.96 17.65 20.66
CA GLY A 375 16.35 19.04 20.87
C GLY A 375 17.52 19.44 19.98
N GLY A 376 18.01 20.65 20.12
CA GLY A 376 19.06 21.19 19.24
C GLY A 376 20.37 20.40 19.24
N ARG A 377 20.64 19.60 20.27
CA ARG A 377 21.89 18.84 20.45
C ARG A 377 21.68 17.41 20.90
N PHE A 378 20.45 16.91 20.94
CA PHE A 378 20.15 15.51 21.30
C PHE A 378 18.94 14.99 20.53
N GLN A 379 18.89 13.67 20.38
CA GLN A 379 17.74 12.92 19.88
C GLN A 379 17.63 11.61 20.67
N VAL A 380 16.41 11.26 21.09
CA VAL A 380 16.13 10.00 21.75
C VAL A 380 15.28 9.15 20.81
N LYS A 381 15.71 7.92 20.58
CA LYS A 381 14.98 6.93 19.76
C LYS A 381 14.73 5.66 20.58
N ARG A 382 13.57 5.06 20.38
CA ARG A 382 13.33 3.67 20.72
C ARG A 382 13.60 2.83 19.49
N ILE A 383 14.45 1.82 19.60
CA ILE A 383 14.81 0.92 18.51
C ILE A 383 14.35 -0.48 18.88
N SER A 384 13.56 -1.11 18.01
CA SER A 384 13.11 -2.50 18.15
C SER A 384 13.73 -3.34 17.05
N VAL A 385 14.53 -4.35 17.42
CA VAL A 385 15.25 -5.24 16.50
C VAL A 385 14.63 -6.64 16.54
N LYS A 386 14.25 -7.15 15.36
CA LYS A 386 13.66 -8.50 15.22
C LYS A 386 14.67 -9.58 15.65
N PRO A 387 14.18 -10.77 16.09
CA PRO A 387 15.04 -11.92 16.35
C PRO A 387 15.98 -12.21 15.19
N GLY A 388 17.28 -12.41 15.49
CA GLY A 388 18.32 -12.71 14.50
C GLY A 388 18.71 -11.57 13.56
N ALA A 389 18.06 -10.40 13.66
CA ALA A 389 18.35 -9.24 12.80
C ALA A 389 19.48 -8.37 13.38
N LYS A 390 20.09 -7.59 12.48
CA LYS A 390 21.16 -6.66 12.84
C LYS A 390 21.07 -5.37 12.04
N LEU A 391 21.53 -4.27 12.60
CA LEU A 391 21.70 -3.00 11.91
C LEU A 391 22.95 -3.03 11.03
N SER A 392 23.12 -2.01 10.18
CA SER A 392 24.37 -1.84 9.42
C SER A 392 25.57 -1.65 10.36
N LEU A 393 26.76 -2.10 9.93
CA LEU A 393 28.01 -1.65 10.53
C LEU A 393 28.24 -0.21 10.06
N GLN A 394 28.27 0.75 11.00
CA GLN A 394 28.19 2.19 10.71
C GLN A 394 29.06 3.02 11.64
N MET A 395 29.26 4.27 11.27
CA MET A 395 30.00 5.26 12.05
C MET A 395 29.35 6.64 11.87
N HIS A 396 29.51 7.52 12.86
CA HIS A 396 29.07 8.92 12.84
C HIS A 396 30.22 9.88 13.11
N HIS A 397 30.30 10.96 12.35
CA HIS A 397 31.35 11.97 12.51
C HIS A 397 31.01 13.03 13.57
N HIS A 398 29.72 13.28 13.83
CA HIS A 398 29.29 14.45 14.61
C HIS A 398 28.46 14.13 15.84
N ARG A 399 28.14 12.83 16.09
CA ARG A 399 27.37 12.41 17.24
C ARG A 399 27.93 11.19 17.94
N ALA A 400 27.75 11.14 19.25
CA ALA A 400 27.97 9.97 20.08
C ALA A 400 26.61 9.39 20.49
N GLU A 401 26.59 8.12 20.91
CA GLU A 401 25.34 7.44 21.26
C GLU A 401 25.45 6.72 22.62
N HIS A 402 24.35 6.72 23.38
CA HIS A 402 24.15 5.88 24.55
C HIS A 402 23.02 4.91 24.28
N TRP A 403 23.27 3.62 24.45
CA TRP A 403 22.29 2.58 24.26
C TRP A 403 21.96 1.91 25.58
N ILE A 404 20.66 1.78 25.90
CA ILE A 404 20.13 1.14 27.09
C ILE A 404 19.23 0.01 26.64
N VAL A 405 19.49 -1.23 27.05
CA VAL A 405 18.63 -2.38 26.75
C VAL A 405 17.43 -2.35 27.67
N VAL A 406 16.24 -2.25 27.07
CA VAL A 406 14.95 -2.26 27.78
C VAL A 406 14.42 -3.68 27.90
N SER A 407 14.48 -4.45 26.81
CA SER A 407 14.00 -5.84 26.75
C SER A 407 14.84 -6.65 25.78
N GLY A 408 15.11 -7.91 26.11
CA GLY A 408 15.87 -8.82 25.28
C GLY A 408 17.37 -8.79 25.55
N THR A 409 18.16 -9.21 24.56
CA THR A 409 19.63 -9.28 24.63
C THR A 409 20.25 -8.64 23.40
N ALA A 410 21.13 -7.68 23.61
CA ALA A 410 21.85 -6.96 22.54
C ALA A 410 23.27 -7.48 22.43
N LYS A 411 23.69 -7.85 21.21
CA LYS A 411 25.10 -7.96 20.86
C LYS A 411 25.52 -6.64 20.23
N VAL A 412 26.50 -5.99 20.85
CA VAL A 412 27.02 -4.69 20.39
C VAL A 412 28.46 -4.89 19.92
N VAL A 413 28.72 -4.51 18.68
CA VAL A 413 30.08 -4.36 18.17
C VAL A 413 30.46 -2.88 18.24
N CYS A 414 31.59 -2.54 18.85
CA CYS A 414 32.10 -1.17 18.89
C CYS A 414 33.64 -1.24 18.71
N ASP A 415 34.08 -0.80 17.56
CA ASP A 415 35.47 -1.00 17.06
C ASP A 415 35.88 -2.48 17.16
N ASP A 416 36.92 -2.81 17.88
CA ASP A 416 37.42 -4.19 18.08
C ASP A 416 36.77 -4.94 19.25
N LYS A 417 35.73 -4.34 19.89
CA LYS A 417 35.07 -4.92 21.07
C LYS A 417 33.72 -5.47 20.73
N GLU A 418 33.44 -6.68 21.23
CA GLU A 418 32.10 -7.25 21.26
C GLU A 418 31.57 -7.29 22.69
N LEU A 419 30.36 -6.77 22.91
CA LEU A 419 29.67 -6.76 24.18
C LEU A 419 28.34 -7.49 24.04
N LEU A 420 28.00 -8.31 25.04
CA LEU A 420 26.67 -8.88 25.18
C LEU A 420 25.99 -8.17 26.34
N LEU A 421 24.91 -7.46 26.04
CA LEU A 421 24.16 -6.67 27.05
C LEU A 421 22.77 -7.27 27.23
N THR A 422 22.36 -7.41 28.47
CA THR A 422 21.01 -7.85 28.86
C THR A 422 20.20 -6.67 29.39
N GLU A 423 18.96 -6.92 29.75
CA GLU A 423 18.05 -5.89 30.29
C GLU A 423 18.68 -5.05 31.39
N ASN A 424 18.41 -3.74 31.40
CA ASN A 424 18.97 -2.72 32.29
C ASN A 424 20.48 -2.47 32.16
N GLN A 425 21.14 -3.11 31.19
CA GLN A 425 22.55 -2.78 30.86
C GLN A 425 22.60 -1.71 29.76
N SER A 426 23.68 -0.94 29.77
CA SER A 426 23.91 0.15 28.81
C SER A 426 25.34 0.19 28.33
N THR A 427 25.53 0.83 27.17
CA THR A 427 26.87 1.11 26.64
C THR A 427 26.93 2.50 26.02
N TYR A 428 28.14 3.04 25.92
CA TYR A 428 28.45 4.28 25.26
C TYR A 428 29.21 3.98 23.96
N ILE A 429 28.75 4.57 22.86
CA ILE A 429 29.38 4.53 21.54
C ILE A 429 30.04 5.90 21.32
N PRO A 430 31.38 5.99 21.34
CA PRO A 430 32.09 7.25 21.13
C PRO A 430 31.90 7.80 19.71
N LEU A 431 32.06 9.10 19.59
CA LEU A 431 32.15 9.79 18.30
C LEU A 431 33.23 9.15 17.43
N GLY A 432 32.92 8.83 16.17
CA GLY A 432 33.85 8.24 15.21
C GLY A 432 34.09 6.74 15.34
N SER A 433 33.52 6.04 16.35
CA SER A 433 33.65 4.59 16.47
C SER A 433 32.78 3.84 15.49
N VAL A 434 33.30 2.78 14.90
CA VAL A 434 32.60 1.86 14.02
C VAL A 434 31.76 0.90 14.88
N HIS A 435 30.45 0.86 14.70
CA HIS A 435 29.58 0.11 15.61
C HIS A 435 28.42 -0.57 14.89
N ARG A 436 27.84 -1.58 15.56
CA ARG A 436 26.67 -2.31 15.10
C ARG A 436 25.86 -2.86 16.27
N LEU A 437 24.53 -2.83 16.16
CA LEU A 437 23.59 -3.49 17.05
C LEU A 437 23.04 -4.75 16.38
N GLU A 438 23.07 -5.88 17.12
CA GLU A 438 22.52 -7.16 16.68
C GLU A 438 21.59 -7.72 17.77
N ASN A 439 20.51 -8.37 17.36
CA ASN A 439 19.67 -9.19 18.23
C ASN A 439 20.01 -10.68 18.04
N PRO A 440 20.83 -11.29 18.90
CA PRO A 440 21.17 -12.70 18.79
C PRO A 440 20.08 -13.63 19.34
N GLY A 441 19.05 -13.06 19.97
CA GLY A 441 17.98 -13.81 20.66
C GLY A 441 16.84 -14.23 19.75
N ILE A 442 15.88 -14.96 20.35
CA ILE A 442 14.63 -15.43 19.70
C ILE A 442 13.44 -14.51 20.03
N MET A 443 13.62 -13.52 20.89
CA MET A 443 12.64 -12.50 21.26
C MET A 443 13.06 -11.16 20.65
N PRO A 444 12.11 -10.23 20.42
CA PRO A 444 12.45 -8.87 20.03
C PRO A 444 13.38 -8.20 21.03
N LEU A 445 14.33 -7.42 20.52
CA LEU A 445 15.22 -6.58 21.32
C LEU A 445 14.72 -5.14 21.25
N ASP A 446 14.43 -4.54 22.39
CA ASP A 446 14.11 -3.11 22.50
C ASP A 446 15.25 -2.37 23.21
N ILE A 447 15.71 -1.29 22.62
CA ILE A 447 16.68 -0.36 23.25
C ILE A 447 16.17 1.08 23.22
N ILE A 448 16.62 1.88 24.16
CA ILE A 448 16.59 3.33 24.09
C ILE A 448 17.97 3.81 23.66
N GLU A 449 17.99 4.56 22.57
CA GLU A 449 19.17 5.22 22.04
C GLU A 449 19.08 6.72 22.33
N VAL A 450 20.09 7.27 22.97
CA VAL A 450 20.26 8.72 23.14
C VAL A 450 21.44 9.15 22.28
N GLN A 451 21.18 9.89 21.23
CA GLN A 451 22.18 10.53 20.39
C GLN A 451 22.48 11.93 20.89
N SER A 452 23.74 12.32 20.94
CA SER A 452 24.15 13.67 21.34
C SER A 452 25.28 14.19 20.48
N GLY A 453 25.20 15.44 20.02
CA GLY A 453 26.21 16.04 19.17
C GLY A 453 25.78 17.36 18.52
N PRO A 454 26.70 18.01 17.79
CA PRO A 454 26.38 19.26 17.07
C PRO A 454 25.52 19.04 15.81
N TYR A 455 25.51 17.80 15.25
CA TYR A 455 24.74 17.44 14.07
C TYR A 455 24.16 16.02 14.22
N LEU A 456 22.87 15.86 13.95
CA LEU A 456 22.11 14.63 14.18
C LEU A 456 21.40 14.11 12.90
N GLY A 457 21.75 14.65 11.73
CA GLY A 457 21.16 14.25 10.44
C GLY A 457 21.50 12.81 10.07
N GLU A 458 20.59 12.14 9.37
CA GLU A 458 20.79 10.75 8.89
C GLU A 458 21.89 10.62 7.82
N ASP A 459 22.25 11.73 7.16
CA ASP A 459 23.36 11.86 6.21
C ASP A 459 24.75 11.83 6.88
N ASP A 460 24.83 11.95 8.24
CA ASP A 460 26.04 11.69 9.02
C ASP A 460 26.40 10.20 9.16
N ILE A 461 25.53 9.31 8.68
CA ILE A 461 25.77 7.85 8.78
C ILE A 461 26.67 7.36 7.65
N VAL A 462 27.89 6.91 8.00
CA VAL A 462 28.78 6.18 7.10
C VAL A 462 28.55 4.68 7.30
N ARG A 463 28.06 3.98 6.25
CA ARG A 463 27.81 2.53 6.30
C ARG A 463 28.94 1.75 5.67
N PHE A 464 29.48 0.75 6.38
CA PHE A 464 30.55 -0.14 5.91
C PHE A 464 30.01 -1.49 5.44
N GLN A 465 29.01 -2.03 6.15
CA GLN A 465 28.32 -3.27 5.82
C GLN A 465 26.82 -3.09 6.05
N ASP A 466 26.03 -3.38 5.03
CA ASP A 466 24.57 -3.40 5.13
C ASP A 466 24.00 -4.61 4.39
N ASP A 467 23.51 -5.59 5.14
CA ASP A 467 22.94 -6.84 4.59
C ASP A 467 21.66 -6.57 3.77
N TYR A 468 21.07 -5.39 3.91
CA TYR A 468 19.82 -5.01 3.25
C TYR A 468 20.01 -4.15 2.00
N LYS A 469 21.27 -3.90 1.60
CA LYS A 469 21.64 -3.11 0.40
C LYS A 469 20.91 -1.77 0.33
N ARG A 470 20.89 -1.03 1.43
CA ARG A 470 20.39 0.35 1.48
C ARG A 470 21.51 1.29 1.03
N SER A 471 21.29 2.05 -0.02
CA SER A 471 22.22 3.10 -0.51
C SER A 471 22.18 4.33 0.39
#